data_3e82ea91568f2fd0b52cf5ef4c02a1b7
#
_entry.id   3e82ea91568f2fd0b52cf5ef4c02a1b7
#
_cell.length_a   1.000
_cell.length_b   1.000
_cell.length_c   1.000
_cell.angle_alpha   90.00
_cell.angle_beta   90.00
_cell.angle_gamma   90.00
#
_symmetry.space_group_name_H-M   'P 1'
#
loop_
_entity.id
_entity.type
_entity.pdbx_description
1 polymer ?
#
loop_
_entity_poly.entity_id
_entity_poly.type
_entity_poly.pdbx_seq_one_letter_code
_entity_poly.pdbx_strand_id
1 'polypeptide(L)'
;MNYVCTRCGKRVPTTTKEPCCECGGLFELDFTPPKFDEKLIDKTEWSQFRYRRFMALEDDSWKEVTMGEGMTPIIHFDNQVMLKMDYYMPTLSFKDRGAATLVAHMKSIGVKDCVQDSSGNAGNAVAAYAARAGIGCEIFVKEGTSPSKIRMIKSHGAKVTEVPGSRDHCADVCRSKVRDQHLYYANHVFNPFFYEGMKAYIYETYEQLGRIPANIVVPVGNGTLYIGVVKALEHLLDSGIIDQFPQIIALQSENCDPLYEAIEQHTNKPADVNVTETMAEGIAIGKPSRGEELLEMAYRHNIRFVTAPEDKILDARAKLAAKGIYCEHTTAANYAAYLHYCEIYGPTPDTLITMCGAGIKSDH
;
A
#
# COMPACT_ATOMS: atom_id res chain seq x y z
N MET A 1 -10.25 8.61 19.32
CA MET A 1 -10.21 8.72 17.85
C MET A 1 -11.47 8.10 17.25
N ASN A 2 -11.94 8.60 16.08
CA ASN A 2 -13.12 8.04 15.42
C ASN A 2 -12.81 7.70 13.96
N TYR A 3 -13.53 6.72 13.46
CA TYR A 3 -13.76 6.57 12.03
C TYR A 3 -14.85 7.54 11.56
N VAL A 4 -14.69 8.05 10.36
CA VAL A 4 -15.69 8.87 9.66
C VAL A 4 -16.03 8.18 8.34
N CYS A 5 -17.31 7.94 8.09
CA CYS A 5 -17.76 7.34 6.84
C CYS A 5 -17.55 8.33 5.68
N THR A 6 -16.86 7.90 4.63
CA THR A 6 -16.61 8.71 3.43
C THR A 6 -17.86 9.06 2.64
N ARG A 7 -18.95 8.28 2.82
CA ARG A 7 -20.21 8.48 2.07
C ARG A 7 -21.24 9.33 2.83
N CYS A 8 -21.47 9.05 4.12
CA CYS A 8 -22.54 9.68 4.89
C CYS A 8 -22.06 10.54 6.07
N GLY A 9 -20.76 10.60 6.34
CA GLY A 9 -20.17 11.37 7.44
C GLY A 9 -20.44 10.80 8.84
N LYS A 10 -21.11 9.64 8.97
CA LYS A 10 -21.34 9.00 10.28
C LYS A 10 -20.01 8.74 10.98
N ARG A 11 -19.92 9.13 12.25
CA ARG A 11 -18.75 8.91 13.10
C ARG A 11 -18.99 7.70 14.01
N VAL A 12 -18.01 6.81 14.11
CA VAL A 12 -18.01 5.65 15.00
C VAL A 12 -16.64 5.51 15.67
N PRO A 13 -16.57 4.99 16.92
CA PRO A 13 -15.27 4.79 17.57
C PRO A 13 -14.37 3.84 16.79
N THR A 14 -13.06 4.09 16.78
CA THR A 14 -12.06 3.21 16.14
C THR A 14 -12.00 1.81 16.77
N THR A 15 -12.61 1.60 17.93
CA THR A 15 -12.76 0.28 18.58
C THR A 15 -13.81 -0.62 17.91
N THR A 16 -14.59 -0.12 16.94
CA THR A 16 -15.53 -0.95 16.19
C THR A 16 -14.81 -2.02 15.38
N LYS A 17 -15.43 -3.21 15.28
CA LYS A 17 -14.98 -4.28 14.39
C LYS A 17 -15.67 -4.25 13.01
N GLU A 18 -16.62 -3.34 12.83
CA GLU A 18 -17.32 -3.20 11.56
C GLU A 18 -16.34 -2.69 10.49
N PRO A 19 -16.18 -3.41 9.36
CA PRO A 19 -15.20 -3.05 8.33
C PRO A 19 -15.63 -1.84 7.49
N CYS A 20 -16.91 -1.50 7.50
CA CYS A 20 -17.49 -0.36 6.77
C CYS A 20 -18.75 0.15 7.48
N CYS A 21 -19.20 1.31 7.08
CA CYS A 21 -20.44 1.90 7.58
C CYS A 21 -21.68 1.12 7.13
N GLU A 22 -22.75 1.17 7.89
CA GLU A 22 -24.08 0.60 7.54
C GLU A 22 -24.60 1.03 6.15
N CYS A 23 -24.21 2.24 5.69
CA CYS A 23 -24.54 2.72 4.34
C CYS A 23 -23.65 2.12 3.24
N GLY A 24 -22.70 1.24 3.59
CA GLY A 24 -21.72 0.64 2.69
C GLY A 24 -20.53 1.54 2.35
N GLY A 25 -20.43 2.74 2.94
CA GLY A 25 -19.25 3.62 2.77
C GLY A 25 -18.07 3.12 3.58
N LEU A 26 -16.87 3.29 3.05
CA LEU A 26 -15.62 2.98 3.75
C LEU A 26 -15.30 4.06 4.80
N PHE A 27 -14.38 3.76 5.68
CA PHE A 27 -13.98 4.68 6.73
C PHE A 27 -12.68 5.42 6.41
N GLU A 28 -12.63 6.66 6.90
CA GLU A 28 -11.46 7.50 7.10
C GLU A 28 -11.22 7.69 8.60
N LEU A 29 -10.02 8.18 8.97
CA LEU A 29 -9.70 8.54 10.35
C LEU A 29 -9.96 10.02 10.60
N ASP A 30 -10.65 10.32 11.71
CA ASP A 30 -10.74 11.66 12.27
C ASP A 30 -9.44 11.96 13.05
N PHE A 31 -8.38 12.18 12.30
CA PHE A 31 -7.05 12.45 12.84
C PHE A 31 -6.37 13.56 12.05
N THR A 32 -5.96 14.59 12.76
CA THR A 32 -5.12 15.66 12.21
C THR A 32 -3.76 15.60 12.88
N PRO A 33 -2.69 15.28 12.14
CA PRO A 33 -1.35 15.29 12.70
C PRO A 33 -0.93 16.71 13.12
N PRO A 34 -0.04 16.88 14.12
CA PRO A 34 0.60 18.15 14.37
C PRO A 34 1.38 18.58 13.12
N LYS A 35 1.64 19.89 12.94
CA LYS A 35 2.51 20.35 11.85
C LYS A 35 3.83 19.57 11.87
N PHE A 36 4.31 19.24 10.68
CA PHE A 36 5.57 18.52 10.56
C PHE A 36 6.71 19.40 11.11
N ASP A 37 7.47 18.84 12.03
CA ASP A 37 8.70 19.40 12.58
C ASP A 37 9.67 18.23 12.79
N GLU A 38 10.88 18.33 12.22
CA GLU A 38 11.92 17.31 12.37
C GLU A 38 12.25 16.99 13.84
N LYS A 39 12.03 17.93 14.76
CA LYS A 39 12.22 17.73 16.20
C LYS A 39 11.24 16.71 16.80
N LEU A 40 10.12 16.45 16.12
CA LEU A 40 9.13 15.46 16.52
C LEU A 40 9.47 14.04 16.02
N ILE A 41 10.48 13.91 15.16
CA ILE A 41 11.01 12.62 14.72
C ILE A 41 11.82 12.01 15.86
N ASP A 42 11.45 10.80 16.30
CA ASP A 42 12.22 10.08 17.30
C ASP A 42 13.43 9.40 16.65
N LYS A 43 14.55 10.08 16.63
CA LYS A 43 15.78 9.57 16.01
C LYS A 43 16.43 8.39 16.76
N THR A 44 15.90 8.02 17.93
CA THR A 44 16.34 6.81 18.67
C THR A 44 15.59 5.56 18.22
N GLU A 45 14.44 5.72 17.57
CA GLU A 45 13.67 4.62 16.98
C GLU A 45 14.10 4.40 15.51
N TRP A 46 14.44 3.14 15.15
CA TRP A 46 14.94 2.77 13.83
C TRP A 46 13.87 2.18 12.89
N SER A 47 12.64 2.01 13.39
CA SER A 47 11.51 1.63 12.53
C SER A 47 10.76 2.86 12.01
N GLN A 48 9.75 2.62 11.16
CA GLN A 48 8.84 3.68 10.72
C GLN A 48 8.14 4.41 11.87
N PHE A 49 8.03 3.79 13.04
CA PHE A 49 7.41 4.40 14.22
C PHE A 49 8.20 5.58 14.80
N ARG A 50 9.38 5.88 14.26
CA ARG A 50 10.06 7.16 14.52
C ARG A 50 9.19 8.36 14.11
N TYR A 51 8.28 8.18 13.15
CA TYR A 51 7.31 9.17 12.66
C TYR A 51 5.94 9.08 13.34
N ARG A 52 5.80 8.29 14.42
CA ARG A 52 4.53 8.02 15.10
C ARG A 52 3.74 9.27 15.52
N ARG A 53 4.42 10.40 15.73
CA ARG A 53 3.75 11.68 16.03
C ARG A 53 2.88 12.19 14.89
N PHE A 54 3.15 11.75 13.67
CA PHE A 54 2.42 12.13 12.46
C PHE A 54 1.45 11.03 11.98
N MET A 55 1.32 9.94 12.74
CA MET A 55 0.46 8.80 12.44
C MET A 55 -0.66 8.70 13.47
N ALA A 56 -1.81 8.18 13.05
CA ALA A 56 -2.95 7.88 13.92
C ALA A 56 -2.66 6.64 14.78
N LEU A 57 -1.93 6.79 15.85
CA LEU A 57 -1.67 5.74 16.84
C LEU A 57 -2.33 6.12 18.16
N GLU A 58 -2.96 5.14 18.83
CA GLU A 58 -3.72 5.39 20.06
C GLU A 58 -2.85 5.27 21.33
N ASP A 59 -1.84 4.40 21.29
CA ASP A 59 -0.95 4.11 22.41
C ASP A 59 0.42 3.56 21.94
N ASP A 60 1.18 2.99 22.86
CA ASP A 60 2.49 2.40 22.60
C ASP A 60 2.45 0.91 22.19
N SER A 61 1.29 0.37 21.81
CA SER A 61 1.15 -1.03 21.36
C SER A 61 2.05 -1.37 20.16
N TRP A 62 2.44 -0.38 19.37
CA TRP A 62 3.39 -0.55 18.26
C TRP A 62 4.71 -1.18 18.72
N LYS A 63 5.14 -0.98 19.98
CA LYS A 63 6.40 -1.55 20.53
C LYS A 63 6.39 -3.07 20.57
N GLU A 64 5.21 -3.68 20.74
CA GLU A 64 5.05 -5.13 20.73
C GLU A 64 4.87 -5.70 19.31
N VAL A 65 4.68 -4.84 18.32
CA VAL A 65 4.35 -5.19 16.94
C VAL A 65 5.53 -5.00 16.00
N THR A 66 6.28 -3.93 16.16
CA THR A 66 7.38 -3.60 15.24
C THR A 66 8.41 -4.74 15.12
N MET A 67 8.89 -4.93 13.90
CA MET A 67 10.01 -5.79 13.54
C MET A 67 11.16 -5.00 12.90
N GLY A 68 11.14 -3.65 13.05
CA GLY A 68 12.13 -2.76 12.47
C GLY A 68 11.83 -2.36 11.01
N GLU A 69 10.58 -2.46 10.59
CA GLU A 69 10.11 -2.03 9.26
C GLU A 69 10.31 -0.53 9.04
N GLY A 70 10.54 -0.15 7.79
CA GLY A 70 10.84 1.23 7.43
C GLY A 70 12.34 1.50 7.34
N MET A 71 12.71 2.77 7.27
CA MET A 71 14.09 3.23 7.08
C MET A 71 14.79 2.55 5.90
N THR A 72 14.02 2.22 4.86
CA THR A 72 14.55 1.57 3.67
C THR A 72 15.46 2.53 2.89
N PRO A 73 16.58 2.06 2.34
CA PRO A 73 17.51 2.95 1.65
C PRO A 73 16.93 3.51 0.35
N ILE A 74 17.40 4.72 0.01
CA ILE A 74 17.29 5.29 -1.32
C ILE A 74 18.64 5.11 -2.00
N ILE A 75 18.66 4.47 -3.18
CA ILE A 75 19.86 4.27 -3.97
C ILE A 75 19.79 5.01 -5.30
N HIS A 76 20.91 5.56 -5.75
CA HIS A 76 21.00 6.12 -7.09
C HIS A 76 21.13 5.00 -8.11
N PHE A 77 20.17 4.89 -9.02
CA PHE A 77 20.20 3.90 -10.09
C PHE A 77 20.95 4.41 -11.32
N ASP A 78 20.75 5.69 -11.63
CA ASP A 78 21.49 6.46 -12.64
C ASP A 78 21.42 7.96 -12.32
N ASN A 79 21.78 8.81 -13.27
CA ASN A 79 21.79 10.27 -13.08
C ASN A 79 20.40 10.90 -12.97
N GLN A 80 19.33 10.19 -13.28
CA GLN A 80 17.95 10.70 -13.32
C GLN A 80 17.05 10.01 -12.28
N VAL A 81 17.36 8.76 -11.90
CA VAL A 81 16.50 7.86 -11.16
C VAL A 81 17.13 7.44 -9.84
N MET A 82 16.34 7.58 -8.80
CA MET A 82 16.57 6.99 -7.48
C MET A 82 15.56 5.87 -7.24
N LEU A 83 15.96 4.84 -6.52
CA LEU A 83 15.11 3.71 -6.15
C LEU A 83 14.91 3.71 -4.63
N LYS A 84 13.66 3.75 -4.17
CA LYS A 84 13.30 3.53 -2.77
C LYS A 84 13.11 2.03 -2.55
N MET A 85 14.03 1.42 -1.81
CA MET A 85 14.16 -0.04 -1.68
C MET A 85 13.16 -0.63 -0.67
N ASP A 86 11.87 -0.39 -0.86
CA ASP A 86 10.80 -0.76 0.09
C ASP A 86 10.59 -2.27 0.25
N TYR A 87 11.25 -3.11 -0.53
CA TYR A 87 11.27 -4.54 -0.25
C TYR A 87 12.39 -4.97 0.73
N TYR A 88 13.23 -4.05 1.22
CA TYR A 88 14.16 -4.32 2.32
C TYR A 88 13.44 -4.24 3.68
N MET A 89 12.39 -5.01 3.78
CA MET A 89 11.53 -5.08 4.96
C MET A 89 11.38 -6.52 5.45
N PRO A 90 10.90 -6.74 6.69
CA PRO A 90 10.80 -8.07 7.30
C PRO A 90 10.09 -9.11 6.45
N THR A 91 9.01 -8.73 5.74
CA THR A 91 8.29 -9.66 4.84
C THR A 91 8.60 -9.41 3.36
N LEU A 92 9.67 -8.70 3.05
CA LEU A 92 10.18 -8.43 1.71
C LEU A 92 9.21 -7.67 0.81
N SER A 93 8.39 -6.77 1.38
CA SER A 93 7.54 -5.86 0.61
C SER A 93 7.13 -4.61 1.41
N PHE A 94 6.78 -3.53 0.69
CA PHE A 94 6.27 -2.29 1.27
C PHE A 94 5.00 -2.46 2.13
N LYS A 95 4.32 -3.60 2.03
CA LYS A 95 3.10 -3.88 2.79
C LYS A 95 3.34 -3.92 4.30
N ASP A 96 4.56 -4.13 4.72
CA ASP A 96 4.98 -4.11 6.11
C ASP A 96 4.65 -2.78 6.79
N ARG A 97 4.81 -1.66 6.07
CA ARG A 97 4.45 -0.33 6.59
C ARG A 97 3.01 -0.28 7.09
N GLY A 98 2.08 -0.74 6.26
CA GLY A 98 0.67 -0.74 6.61
C GLY A 98 0.30 -1.83 7.60
N ALA A 99 0.86 -3.03 7.45
CA ALA A 99 0.58 -4.15 8.34
C ALA A 99 1.01 -3.85 9.78
N ALA A 100 2.18 -3.26 9.99
CA ALA A 100 2.66 -2.88 11.31
C ALA A 100 1.71 -1.90 12.01
N THR A 101 1.28 -0.85 11.31
CA THR A 101 0.37 0.17 11.88
C THR A 101 -1.04 -0.37 12.13
N LEU A 102 -1.57 -1.17 11.18
CA LEU A 102 -2.85 -1.85 11.36
C LEU A 102 -2.83 -2.79 12.57
N VAL A 103 -1.78 -3.61 12.69
CA VAL A 103 -1.68 -4.58 13.80
C VAL A 103 -1.42 -3.86 15.14
N ALA A 104 -0.69 -2.74 15.15
CA ALA A 104 -0.57 -1.90 16.34
C ALA A 104 -1.93 -1.39 16.82
N HIS A 105 -2.79 -0.92 15.90
CA HIS A 105 -4.17 -0.57 16.22
C HIS A 105 -4.96 -1.78 16.73
N MET A 106 -4.90 -2.93 16.05
CA MET A 106 -5.59 -4.15 16.52
C MET A 106 -5.16 -4.54 17.94
N LYS A 107 -3.89 -4.41 18.27
CA LYS A 107 -3.34 -4.68 19.59
C LYS A 107 -3.89 -3.70 20.63
N SER A 108 -3.92 -2.41 20.34
CA SER A 108 -4.39 -1.36 21.24
C SER A 108 -5.87 -1.53 21.62
N ILE A 109 -6.70 -2.02 20.70
CA ILE A 109 -8.12 -2.29 20.95
C ILE A 109 -8.41 -3.72 21.43
N GLY A 110 -7.37 -4.52 21.71
CA GLY A 110 -7.48 -5.84 22.31
C GLY A 110 -8.01 -6.93 21.38
N VAL A 111 -7.82 -6.82 20.05
CA VAL A 111 -8.16 -7.88 19.08
C VAL A 111 -7.37 -9.15 19.41
N LYS A 112 -8.07 -10.30 19.47
CA LYS A 112 -7.46 -11.61 19.71
C LYS A 112 -7.29 -12.42 18.44
N ASP A 113 -8.26 -12.29 17.52
CA ASP A 113 -8.28 -13.02 16.25
C ASP A 113 -8.71 -12.11 15.11
N CYS A 114 -8.04 -12.24 13.97
CA CYS A 114 -8.36 -11.50 12.76
C CYS A 114 -8.41 -12.39 11.53
N VAL A 115 -9.06 -11.90 10.49
CA VAL A 115 -9.13 -12.55 9.19
C VAL A 115 -8.77 -11.59 8.06
N GLN A 116 -8.23 -12.13 6.96
CA GLN A 116 -7.82 -11.36 5.78
C GLN A 116 -8.00 -12.23 4.53
N ASP A 117 -8.26 -11.63 3.36
CA ASP A 117 -8.55 -12.32 2.10
C ASP A 117 -7.52 -12.06 0.99
N SER A 118 -6.27 -11.85 1.36
CA SER A 118 -5.18 -11.64 0.38
C SER A 118 -4.15 -12.76 0.43
N SER A 119 -3.91 -13.42 -0.70
CA SER A 119 -2.82 -14.39 -0.86
C SER A 119 -1.46 -13.75 -1.16
N GLY A 120 -1.42 -12.45 -1.46
CA GLY A 120 -0.22 -11.72 -1.85
C GLY A 120 0.52 -11.08 -0.67
N ASN A 121 1.30 -10.05 -0.99
CA ASN A 121 2.14 -9.33 -0.03
C ASN A 121 1.36 -8.81 1.20
N ALA A 122 0.11 -8.35 1.02
CA ALA A 122 -0.69 -7.85 2.14
C ALA A 122 -1.07 -8.94 3.14
N GLY A 123 -1.54 -10.10 2.67
CA GLY A 123 -1.87 -11.22 3.56
C GLY A 123 -0.66 -11.79 4.27
N ASN A 124 0.48 -11.91 3.56
CA ASN A 124 1.75 -12.34 4.16
C ASN A 124 2.22 -11.36 5.25
N ALA A 125 2.19 -10.05 4.99
CA ALA A 125 2.58 -9.06 5.98
C ALA A 125 1.64 -9.07 7.20
N VAL A 126 0.32 -9.06 7.00
CA VAL A 126 -0.64 -9.13 8.12
C VAL A 126 -0.44 -10.39 8.95
N ALA A 127 -0.22 -11.56 8.33
CA ALA A 127 0.06 -12.80 9.06
C ALA A 127 1.32 -12.70 9.92
N ALA A 128 2.40 -12.13 9.39
CA ALA A 128 3.66 -11.97 10.10
C ALA A 128 3.53 -11.03 11.32
N TYR A 129 2.93 -9.85 11.12
CA TYR A 129 2.77 -8.87 12.20
C TYR A 129 1.73 -9.32 13.24
N ALA A 130 0.66 -10.02 12.83
CA ALA A 130 -0.28 -10.64 13.76
C ALA A 130 0.41 -11.69 14.65
N ALA A 131 1.25 -12.54 14.05
CA ALA A 131 2.06 -13.50 14.80
C ALA A 131 2.98 -12.80 15.80
N ARG A 132 3.67 -11.72 15.39
CA ARG A 132 4.52 -10.91 16.26
C ARG A 132 3.76 -10.33 17.45
N ALA A 133 2.53 -9.89 17.24
CA ALA A 133 1.65 -9.30 18.25
C ALA A 133 0.93 -10.34 19.15
N GLY A 134 1.05 -11.63 18.84
CA GLY A 134 0.30 -12.70 19.53
C GLY A 134 -1.19 -12.68 19.20
N ILE A 135 -1.57 -12.24 17.99
CA ILE A 135 -2.94 -12.21 17.49
C ILE A 135 -3.15 -13.40 16.55
N GLY A 136 -4.20 -14.18 16.76
CA GLY A 136 -4.60 -15.25 15.84
C GLY A 136 -4.95 -14.68 14.47
N CYS A 137 -4.47 -15.34 13.40
CA CYS A 137 -4.69 -14.87 12.03
C CYS A 137 -5.16 -16.00 11.13
N GLU A 138 -6.21 -15.76 10.36
CA GLU A 138 -6.66 -16.67 9.30
C GLU A 138 -6.70 -15.94 7.96
N ILE A 139 -6.01 -16.48 6.98
CA ILE A 139 -5.95 -15.91 5.63
C ILE A 139 -6.79 -16.77 4.69
N PHE A 140 -7.77 -16.13 4.04
CA PHE A 140 -8.56 -16.72 3.00
C PHE A 140 -7.86 -16.53 1.65
N VAL A 141 -7.70 -17.60 0.91
CA VAL A 141 -7.07 -17.57 -0.40
C VAL A 141 -7.94 -18.32 -1.42
N LYS A 142 -7.87 -17.91 -2.67
CA LYS A 142 -8.53 -18.64 -3.74
C LYS A 142 -7.88 -20.02 -3.90
N GLU A 143 -8.66 -21.06 -4.13
CA GLU A 143 -8.17 -22.37 -4.53
C GLU A 143 -7.24 -22.27 -5.74
N GLY A 144 -6.15 -23.03 -5.74
CA GLY A 144 -5.11 -22.94 -6.77
C GLY A 144 -4.12 -21.79 -6.56
N THR A 145 -4.16 -21.11 -5.41
CA THR A 145 -3.09 -20.19 -5.00
C THR A 145 -1.77 -20.96 -4.92
N SER A 146 -0.69 -20.36 -5.43
CA SER A 146 0.62 -21.01 -5.50
C SER A 146 1.05 -21.58 -4.13
N PRO A 147 1.56 -22.83 -4.09
CA PRO A 147 1.98 -23.48 -2.85
C PRO A 147 3.03 -22.70 -2.06
N SER A 148 3.88 -21.92 -2.74
CA SER A 148 4.89 -21.09 -2.11
C SER A 148 4.26 -19.93 -1.33
N LYS A 149 3.25 -19.24 -1.89
CA LYS A 149 2.48 -18.19 -1.19
C LYS A 149 1.79 -18.75 0.05
N ILE A 150 1.16 -19.94 -0.08
CA ILE A 150 0.51 -20.63 1.04
C ILE A 150 1.53 -21.01 2.14
N ARG A 151 2.68 -21.60 1.76
CA ARG A 151 3.74 -21.95 2.71
C ARG A 151 4.26 -20.72 3.45
N MET A 152 4.47 -19.62 2.75
CA MET A 152 4.96 -18.37 3.35
C MET A 152 3.99 -17.86 4.44
N ILE A 153 2.69 -17.82 4.17
CA ILE A 153 1.66 -17.42 5.13
C ILE A 153 1.62 -18.38 6.32
N LYS A 154 1.61 -19.70 6.04
CA LYS A 154 1.58 -20.74 7.10
C LYS A 154 2.83 -20.71 7.98
N SER A 155 3.99 -20.30 7.47
CA SER A 155 5.24 -20.22 8.26
C SER A 155 5.15 -19.21 9.40
N HIS A 156 4.25 -18.23 9.31
CA HIS A 156 3.95 -17.28 10.38
C HIS A 156 2.93 -17.82 11.39
N GLY A 157 2.51 -19.10 11.28
CA GLY A 157 1.51 -19.69 12.16
C GLY A 157 0.06 -19.33 11.81
N ALA A 158 -0.17 -18.60 10.73
CA ALA A 158 -1.52 -18.27 10.30
C ALA A 158 -2.24 -19.51 9.71
N LYS A 159 -3.53 -19.64 10.03
CA LYS A 159 -4.40 -20.58 9.34
C LYS A 159 -4.65 -20.09 7.91
N VAL A 160 -4.62 -21.00 6.94
CA VAL A 160 -4.98 -20.72 5.55
C VAL A 160 -6.21 -21.52 5.18
N THR A 161 -7.24 -20.82 4.71
CA THR A 161 -8.48 -21.42 4.20
C THR A 161 -8.57 -21.17 2.70
N GLU A 162 -8.47 -22.26 1.94
CA GLU A 162 -8.63 -22.24 0.49
C GLU A 162 -10.12 -22.28 0.12
N VAL A 163 -10.55 -21.33 -0.71
CA VAL A 163 -11.95 -21.17 -1.13
C VAL A 163 -12.05 -21.45 -2.63
N PRO A 164 -12.90 -22.41 -3.05
CA PRO A 164 -13.15 -22.66 -4.47
C PRO A 164 -13.75 -21.44 -5.17
N GLY A 165 -13.46 -21.29 -6.48
CA GLY A 165 -14.07 -20.27 -7.32
C GLY A 165 -13.22 -19.01 -7.51
N SER A 166 -13.88 -17.86 -7.68
CA SER A 166 -13.19 -16.59 -7.99
C SER A 166 -12.57 -15.93 -6.76
N ARG A 167 -11.69 -14.96 -7.00
CA ARG A 167 -11.15 -14.11 -5.95
C ARG A 167 -12.24 -13.33 -5.21
N ASP A 168 -13.24 -12.83 -5.95
CA ASP A 168 -14.35 -12.08 -5.36
C ASP A 168 -15.20 -12.97 -4.45
N HIS A 169 -15.45 -14.23 -4.88
CA HIS A 169 -16.14 -15.20 -4.03
C HIS A 169 -15.33 -15.52 -2.76
N CYS A 170 -14.02 -15.64 -2.85
CA CYS A 170 -13.15 -15.83 -1.69
C CYS A 170 -13.29 -14.66 -0.68
N ALA A 171 -13.30 -13.43 -1.19
CA ALA A 171 -13.53 -12.23 -0.37
C ALA A 171 -14.93 -12.22 0.27
N ASP A 172 -15.96 -12.66 -0.45
CA ASP A 172 -17.33 -12.78 0.08
C ASP A 172 -17.43 -13.80 1.21
N VAL A 173 -16.81 -14.95 1.07
CA VAL A 173 -16.73 -15.98 2.11
C VAL A 173 -16.03 -15.45 3.35
N CYS A 174 -14.90 -14.76 3.18
CA CYS A 174 -14.18 -14.12 4.28
C CYS A 174 -15.07 -13.09 5.00
N ARG A 175 -15.73 -12.19 4.26
CA ARG A 175 -16.63 -11.17 4.84
C ARG A 175 -17.85 -11.79 5.54
N SER A 176 -18.38 -12.90 5.04
CA SER A 176 -19.46 -13.63 5.73
C SER A 176 -18.99 -14.14 7.08
N LYS A 177 -17.81 -14.75 7.14
CA LYS A 177 -17.22 -15.18 8.42
C LYS A 177 -17.00 -14.02 9.39
N VAL A 178 -16.54 -12.85 8.90
CA VAL A 178 -16.41 -11.64 9.73
C VAL A 178 -17.74 -11.29 10.40
N ARG A 179 -18.83 -11.24 9.64
CA ARG A 179 -20.16 -10.92 10.16
C ARG A 179 -20.67 -11.97 11.15
N ASP A 180 -20.59 -13.25 10.78
CA ASP A 180 -21.17 -14.35 11.55
C ASP A 180 -20.47 -14.59 12.89
N GLN A 181 -19.16 -14.30 12.97
CA GLN A 181 -18.33 -14.55 14.14
C GLN A 181 -17.82 -13.27 14.81
N HIS A 182 -18.22 -12.08 14.35
CA HIS A 182 -17.76 -10.78 14.85
C HIS A 182 -16.22 -10.67 14.95
N LEU A 183 -15.51 -11.19 13.94
CA LEU A 183 -14.06 -11.14 13.85
C LEU A 183 -13.58 -9.78 13.35
N TYR A 184 -12.32 -9.47 13.64
CA TYR A 184 -11.71 -8.28 13.05
C TYR A 184 -11.27 -8.56 11.61
N TYR A 185 -11.75 -7.74 10.66
CA TYR A 185 -11.37 -7.82 9.25
C TYR A 185 -10.10 -7.02 9.01
N ALA A 186 -8.94 -7.67 9.03
CA ALA A 186 -7.64 -7.04 8.84
C ALA A 186 -7.31 -6.76 7.36
N ASN A 187 -8.33 -6.40 6.58
CA ASN A 187 -8.15 -6.09 5.15
C ASN A 187 -7.51 -4.71 4.97
N HIS A 188 -6.44 -4.68 4.19
CA HIS A 188 -5.61 -3.51 3.95
C HIS A 188 -6.32 -2.36 3.23
N VAL A 189 -7.40 -2.65 2.48
CA VAL A 189 -8.16 -1.63 1.73
C VAL A 189 -9.23 -0.99 2.59
N PHE A 190 -9.87 -1.80 3.45
CA PHE A 190 -10.99 -1.36 4.29
C PHE A 190 -10.50 -0.58 5.52
N ASN A 191 -9.27 -0.81 5.97
CA ASN A 191 -8.78 -0.24 7.22
C ASN A 191 -7.87 0.96 7.00
N PRO A 192 -8.26 2.17 7.44
CA PRO A 192 -7.46 3.37 7.24
C PRO A 192 -6.13 3.37 8.01
N PHE A 193 -5.98 2.61 9.09
CA PHE A 193 -4.68 2.46 9.77
C PHE A 193 -3.62 1.85 8.86
N PHE A 194 -4.01 1.09 7.85
CA PHE A 194 -3.04 0.52 6.92
C PHE A 194 -2.33 1.60 6.11
N TYR A 195 -3.03 2.58 5.58
CA TYR A 195 -2.38 3.66 4.83
C TYR A 195 -1.78 4.76 5.73
N GLU A 196 -2.13 4.80 7.01
CA GLU A 196 -1.39 5.63 7.97
C GLU A 196 0.09 5.21 8.05
N GLY A 197 0.37 3.90 8.06
CA GLY A 197 1.75 3.40 7.99
C GLY A 197 2.45 3.74 6.66
N MET A 198 1.70 3.83 5.56
CA MET A 198 2.27 4.19 4.26
C MET A 198 2.79 5.64 4.20
N LYS A 199 2.30 6.54 5.05
CA LYS A 199 2.81 7.93 5.14
C LYS A 199 4.30 7.98 5.45
N ALA A 200 4.82 7.01 6.18
CA ALA A 200 6.25 6.92 6.50
C ALA A 200 7.15 6.91 5.26
N TYR A 201 6.68 6.40 4.12
CA TYR A 201 7.41 6.42 2.86
C TYR A 201 7.92 7.83 2.51
N ILE A 202 7.05 8.84 2.62
CA ILE A 202 7.37 10.23 2.31
C ILE A 202 8.20 10.87 3.42
N TYR A 203 7.86 10.64 4.69
CA TYR A 203 8.64 11.18 5.81
C TYR A 203 10.09 10.67 5.79
N GLU A 204 10.30 9.38 5.51
CA GLU A 204 11.63 8.81 5.32
C GLU A 204 12.36 9.42 4.12
N THR A 205 11.65 9.59 3.00
CA THR A 205 12.24 10.19 1.80
C THR A 205 12.73 11.61 2.10
N TYR A 206 11.92 12.40 2.79
CA TYR A 206 12.32 13.74 3.22
C TYR A 206 13.52 13.71 4.19
N GLU A 207 13.48 12.87 5.22
CA GLU A 207 14.57 12.77 6.21
C GLU A 207 15.90 12.32 5.57
N GLN A 208 15.84 11.40 4.60
CA GLN A 208 17.03 10.85 3.92
C GLN A 208 17.65 11.83 2.92
N LEU A 209 16.83 12.62 2.22
CA LEU A 209 17.29 13.49 1.15
C LEU A 209 17.34 14.98 1.53
N GLY A 210 16.73 15.39 2.67
CA GLY A 210 16.53 16.78 3.03
C GLY A 210 15.55 17.54 2.14
N ARG A 211 14.85 16.81 1.25
CA ARG A 211 13.88 17.33 0.27
C ARG A 211 12.98 16.22 -0.26
N ILE A 212 11.96 16.59 -1.00
CA ILE A 212 11.16 15.65 -1.79
C ILE A 212 11.65 15.69 -3.26
N PRO A 213 11.83 14.53 -3.93
CA PRO A 213 12.12 14.47 -5.37
C PRO A 213 11.02 15.13 -6.20
N ALA A 214 11.39 15.67 -7.37
CA ALA A 214 10.45 16.34 -8.27
C ALA A 214 9.36 15.38 -8.80
N ASN A 215 9.71 14.10 -8.94
CA ASN A 215 8.80 13.07 -9.45
C ASN A 215 8.84 11.82 -8.57
N ILE A 216 7.67 11.21 -8.33
CA ILE A 216 7.53 9.98 -7.54
C ILE A 216 6.66 8.99 -8.31
N VAL A 217 7.20 7.80 -8.59
CA VAL A 217 6.49 6.72 -9.29
C VAL A 217 5.86 5.77 -8.27
N VAL A 218 4.53 5.61 -8.33
CA VAL A 218 3.75 4.83 -7.35
C VAL A 218 2.81 3.86 -8.07
N PRO A 219 2.88 2.54 -7.78
CA PRO A 219 1.93 1.58 -8.33
C PRO A 219 0.56 1.70 -7.68
N VAL A 220 -0.51 1.53 -8.46
CA VAL A 220 -1.87 1.69 -8.01
C VAL A 220 -2.74 0.49 -8.39
N GLY A 221 -2.98 -0.41 -7.42
CA GLY A 221 -4.06 -1.37 -7.46
C GLY A 221 -5.23 -0.84 -6.59
N ASN A 222 -5.29 -1.28 -5.33
CA ASN A 222 -6.23 -0.73 -4.35
C ASN A 222 -5.81 0.63 -3.74
N GLY A 223 -4.64 1.16 -4.11
CA GLY A 223 -4.21 2.52 -3.79
C GLY A 223 -3.67 2.77 -2.38
N THR A 224 -3.39 1.75 -1.56
CA THR A 224 -2.98 2.00 -0.16
C THR A 224 -1.67 2.78 -0.02
N LEU A 225 -0.66 2.49 -0.86
CA LEU A 225 0.58 3.27 -0.89
C LEU A 225 0.31 4.68 -1.45
N TYR A 226 -0.43 4.77 -2.54
CA TYR A 226 -0.80 6.02 -3.17
C TYR A 226 -1.49 6.97 -2.19
N ILE A 227 -2.51 6.50 -1.44
CA ILE A 227 -3.19 7.29 -0.40
C ILE A 227 -2.20 7.78 0.67
N GLY A 228 -1.34 6.90 1.17
CA GLY A 228 -0.35 7.27 2.18
C GLY A 228 0.65 8.31 1.66
N VAL A 229 1.13 8.16 0.42
CA VAL A 229 2.03 9.11 -0.25
C VAL A 229 1.35 10.47 -0.40
N VAL A 230 0.14 10.52 -0.93
CA VAL A 230 -0.62 11.77 -1.13
C VAL A 230 -0.86 12.46 0.20
N LYS A 231 -1.41 11.75 1.21
CA LYS A 231 -1.69 12.33 2.53
C LYS A 231 -0.43 12.86 3.24
N ALA A 232 0.71 12.19 3.09
CA ALA A 232 1.96 12.67 3.67
C ALA A 232 2.52 13.89 2.94
N LEU A 233 2.39 13.96 1.62
CA LEU A 233 2.77 15.14 0.83
C LEU A 233 1.86 16.33 1.14
N GLU A 234 0.54 16.13 1.26
CA GLU A 234 -0.40 17.16 1.74
C GLU A 234 0.02 17.69 3.11
N HIS A 235 0.37 16.78 4.05
CA HIS A 235 0.83 17.16 5.37
C HIS A 235 2.12 17.98 5.34
N LEU A 236 3.10 17.63 4.49
CA LEU A 236 4.34 18.43 4.34
C LEU A 236 4.06 19.80 3.70
N LEU A 237 3.16 19.87 2.73
CA LEU A 237 2.73 21.10 2.09
C LEU A 237 2.02 22.03 3.09
N ASP A 238 1.04 21.50 3.83
CA ASP A 238 0.30 22.24 4.86
C ASP A 238 1.18 22.71 6.03
N SER A 239 2.28 22.00 6.26
CA SER A 239 3.29 22.35 7.26
C SER A 239 4.31 23.37 6.76
N GLY A 240 4.31 23.70 5.45
CA GLY A 240 5.26 24.63 4.84
C GLY A 240 6.67 24.04 4.67
N ILE A 241 6.79 22.72 4.63
CA ILE A 241 8.05 22.00 4.43
C ILE A 241 8.39 21.90 2.93
N ILE A 242 7.37 21.80 2.09
CA ILE A 242 7.49 21.88 0.63
C ILE A 242 6.59 23.01 0.14
N ASP A 243 7.03 23.71 -0.91
CA ASP A 243 6.29 24.84 -1.48
C ASP A 243 5.32 24.42 -2.58
N GLN A 244 5.53 23.25 -3.16
CA GLN A 244 4.69 22.70 -4.22
C GLN A 244 4.59 21.18 -4.12
N PHE A 245 3.47 20.64 -4.60
CA PHE A 245 3.25 19.20 -4.67
C PHE A 245 4.11 18.61 -5.80
N PRO A 246 4.88 17.52 -5.56
CA PRO A 246 5.68 16.87 -6.60
C PRO A 246 4.78 16.23 -7.66
N GLN A 247 5.31 15.97 -8.84
CA GLN A 247 4.58 15.17 -9.83
C GLN A 247 4.54 13.70 -9.37
N ILE A 248 3.37 13.21 -9.02
CA ILE A 248 3.15 11.78 -8.86
C ILE A 248 2.85 11.18 -10.22
N ILE A 249 3.58 10.12 -10.56
CA ILE A 249 3.36 9.26 -11.71
C ILE A 249 2.74 7.97 -11.16
N ALA A 250 1.42 7.91 -11.20
CA ALA A 250 0.66 6.75 -10.75
C ALA A 250 0.56 5.75 -11.89
N LEU A 251 0.80 4.47 -11.63
CA LEU A 251 0.78 3.48 -12.67
C LEU A 251 -0.18 2.33 -12.41
N GLN A 252 -0.78 1.83 -13.48
CA GLN A 252 -1.52 0.58 -13.52
C GLN A 252 -0.90 -0.35 -14.60
N SER A 253 -1.30 -1.62 -14.64
CA SER A 253 -0.98 -2.50 -15.77
C SER A 253 -1.88 -2.15 -16.96
N GLU A 254 -1.36 -2.17 -18.18
CA GLU A 254 -2.20 -1.96 -19.38
C GLU A 254 -3.31 -3.01 -19.52
N ASN A 255 -3.14 -4.17 -18.87
CA ASN A 255 -4.13 -5.25 -18.84
C ASN A 255 -5.16 -5.11 -17.70
N CYS A 256 -5.05 -4.07 -16.85
CA CYS A 256 -5.96 -3.80 -15.74
C CYS A 256 -5.80 -2.34 -15.26
N ASP A 257 -6.46 -1.40 -15.90
CA ASP A 257 -6.21 0.04 -15.80
C ASP A 257 -7.48 0.92 -15.58
N PRO A 258 -8.41 0.51 -14.70
CA PRO A 258 -9.69 1.20 -14.54
C PRO A 258 -9.58 2.66 -14.11
N LEU A 259 -8.47 3.07 -13.45
CA LEU A 259 -8.27 4.46 -13.03
C LEU A 259 -7.62 5.28 -14.15
N TYR A 260 -6.69 4.69 -14.90
CA TYR A 260 -6.11 5.32 -16.08
C TYR A 260 -7.21 5.65 -17.10
N GLU A 261 -8.06 4.68 -17.45
CA GLU A 261 -9.19 4.87 -18.35
C GLU A 261 -10.18 5.91 -17.83
N ALA A 262 -10.44 5.97 -16.52
CA ALA A 262 -11.29 6.98 -15.92
C ALA A 262 -10.71 8.40 -16.08
N ILE A 263 -9.40 8.57 -15.92
CA ILE A 263 -8.70 9.85 -16.12
C ILE A 263 -8.79 10.29 -17.59
N GLU A 264 -8.53 9.38 -18.55
CA GLU A 264 -8.64 9.67 -19.99
C GLU A 264 -10.07 10.05 -20.40
N GLN A 265 -11.08 9.44 -19.76
CA GLN A 265 -12.50 9.72 -19.99
C GLN A 265 -13.02 10.91 -19.16
N HIS A 266 -12.19 11.53 -18.34
CA HIS A 266 -12.55 12.63 -17.43
C HIS A 266 -13.73 12.28 -16.50
N THR A 267 -13.77 11.05 -15.97
CA THR A 267 -14.81 10.58 -15.04
C THR A 267 -14.29 10.55 -13.61
N ASN A 268 -15.19 10.61 -12.65
CA ASN A 268 -14.88 10.51 -11.21
C ASN A 268 -15.12 9.11 -10.64
N LYS A 269 -15.35 8.12 -11.50
CA LYS A 269 -15.55 6.72 -11.13
C LYS A 269 -14.62 5.85 -11.96
N PRO A 270 -14.06 4.77 -11.35
CA PRO A 270 -13.27 3.80 -12.10
C PRO A 270 -14.03 3.29 -13.32
N ALA A 271 -13.36 3.17 -14.43
CA ALA A 271 -13.95 2.62 -15.67
C ALA A 271 -14.20 1.11 -15.53
N ASP A 272 -15.20 0.62 -16.24
CA ASP A 272 -15.38 -0.83 -16.44
C ASP A 272 -14.40 -1.28 -17.52
N VAL A 273 -13.36 -2.02 -17.12
CA VAL A 273 -12.32 -2.53 -18.02
C VAL A 273 -12.39 -4.04 -18.16
N ASN A 274 -11.99 -4.55 -19.30
CA ASN A 274 -11.82 -5.99 -19.49
C ASN A 274 -10.45 -6.42 -18.94
N VAL A 275 -10.47 -6.92 -17.70
CA VAL A 275 -9.24 -7.37 -17.03
C VAL A 275 -8.72 -8.65 -17.71
N THR A 276 -7.50 -8.56 -18.21
CA THR A 276 -6.78 -9.71 -18.78
C THR A 276 -5.57 -10.09 -17.91
N GLU A 277 -4.92 -11.19 -18.21
CA GLU A 277 -3.75 -11.65 -17.45
C GLU A 277 -2.61 -10.63 -17.52
N THR A 278 -1.99 -10.35 -16.37
CA THR A 278 -0.83 -9.46 -16.25
C THR A 278 0.23 -10.04 -15.32
N MET A 279 1.49 -9.85 -15.67
CA MET A 279 2.60 -10.17 -14.78
C MET A 279 2.61 -9.30 -13.52
N ALA A 280 2.04 -8.11 -13.59
CA ALA A 280 1.93 -7.19 -12.46
C ALA A 280 0.75 -7.54 -11.53
N GLU A 281 0.65 -8.80 -11.09
CA GLU A 281 -0.46 -9.33 -10.27
C GLU A 281 -0.81 -8.46 -9.05
N GLY A 282 0.19 -7.81 -8.45
CA GLY A 282 0.00 -6.98 -7.24
C GLY A 282 -0.87 -5.74 -7.47
N ILE A 283 -1.06 -5.32 -8.71
CA ILE A 283 -1.89 -4.17 -9.11
C ILE A 283 -3.04 -4.56 -10.04
N ALA A 284 -3.27 -5.84 -10.30
CA ALA A 284 -4.38 -6.36 -11.12
C ALA A 284 -5.72 -6.24 -10.37
N ILE A 285 -6.21 -5.04 -10.19
CA ILE A 285 -7.45 -4.72 -9.47
C ILE A 285 -8.42 -4.00 -10.39
N GLY A 286 -9.35 -4.75 -11.00
CA GLY A 286 -10.33 -4.19 -11.94
C GLY A 286 -11.41 -3.31 -11.28
N LYS A 287 -11.67 -3.49 -9.98
CA LYS A 287 -12.67 -2.72 -9.23
C LYS A 287 -12.10 -2.24 -7.88
N PRO A 288 -11.28 -1.19 -7.89
CA PRO A 288 -10.68 -0.67 -6.66
C PRO A 288 -11.77 -0.08 -5.74
N SER A 289 -11.88 -0.61 -4.52
CA SER A 289 -12.95 -0.22 -3.58
C SER A 289 -12.90 1.25 -3.16
N ARG A 290 -11.73 1.90 -3.24
CA ARG A 290 -11.52 3.34 -2.99
C ARG A 290 -11.33 4.14 -4.28
N GLY A 291 -11.77 3.61 -5.43
CA GLY A 291 -11.46 4.20 -6.73
C GLY A 291 -11.90 5.65 -6.90
N GLU A 292 -13.08 6.04 -6.38
CA GLU A 292 -13.54 7.43 -6.41
C GLU A 292 -12.62 8.35 -5.58
N GLU A 293 -12.15 7.90 -4.41
CA GLU A 293 -11.19 8.62 -3.57
C GLU A 293 -9.84 8.79 -4.27
N LEU A 294 -9.35 7.74 -4.95
CA LEU A 294 -8.09 7.80 -5.70
C LEU A 294 -8.16 8.79 -6.86
N LEU A 295 -9.28 8.82 -7.59
CA LEU A 295 -9.52 9.77 -8.68
C LEU A 295 -9.66 11.21 -8.16
N GLU A 296 -10.36 11.41 -7.04
CA GLU A 296 -10.45 12.73 -6.40
C GLU A 296 -9.07 13.30 -6.06
N MET A 297 -8.20 12.47 -5.46
CA MET A 297 -6.81 12.84 -5.18
C MET A 297 -6.04 13.15 -6.46
N ALA A 298 -6.25 12.35 -7.52
CA ALA A 298 -5.60 12.56 -8.81
C ALA A 298 -5.95 13.92 -9.43
N TYR A 299 -7.23 14.27 -9.46
CA TYR A 299 -7.67 15.55 -9.99
C TYR A 299 -7.23 16.73 -9.11
N ARG A 300 -7.29 16.58 -7.78
CA ARG A 300 -6.88 17.62 -6.82
C ARG A 300 -5.43 18.03 -7.00
N HIS A 301 -4.55 17.07 -7.22
CA HIS A 301 -3.09 17.28 -7.28
C HIS A 301 -2.50 17.13 -8.69
N ASN A 302 -3.34 17.07 -9.73
CA ASN A 302 -2.91 16.87 -11.10
C ASN A 302 -1.95 15.68 -11.26
N ILE A 303 -2.27 14.57 -10.60
CA ILE A 303 -1.48 13.33 -10.65
C ILE A 303 -1.68 12.68 -12.01
N ARG A 304 -0.59 12.29 -12.65
CA ARG A 304 -0.63 11.63 -13.96
C ARG A 304 -0.69 10.12 -13.79
N PHE A 305 -1.68 9.51 -14.43
CA PHE A 305 -1.73 8.07 -14.57
C PHE A 305 -1.04 7.64 -15.86
N VAL A 306 -0.38 6.48 -15.84
CA VAL A 306 0.26 5.84 -16.98
C VAL A 306 0.11 4.32 -16.84
N THR A 307 0.08 3.62 -17.96
CA THR A 307 0.09 2.16 -17.96
C THR A 307 1.51 1.62 -18.08
N ALA A 308 1.78 0.50 -17.43
CA ALA A 308 2.97 -0.30 -17.66
C ALA A 308 2.70 -1.24 -18.84
N PRO A 309 3.39 -1.10 -19.99
CA PRO A 309 3.22 -1.99 -21.12
C PRO A 309 3.64 -3.42 -20.73
N GLU A 310 2.75 -4.38 -20.95
CA GLU A 310 2.94 -5.77 -20.49
C GLU A 310 4.18 -6.41 -21.11
N ASP A 311 4.44 -6.16 -22.39
CA ASP A 311 5.61 -6.64 -23.13
C ASP A 311 6.95 -6.05 -22.67
N LYS A 312 6.93 -4.97 -21.87
CA LYS A 312 8.14 -4.29 -21.36
C LYS A 312 8.50 -4.69 -19.92
N ILE A 313 7.60 -5.36 -19.19
CA ILE A 313 7.83 -5.67 -17.77
C ILE A 313 9.06 -6.56 -17.58
N LEU A 314 9.23 -7.61 -18.39
CA LEU A 314 10.38 -8.51 -18.28
C LEU A 314 11.70 -7.83 -18.69
N ASP A 315 11.66 -6.99 -19.71
CA ASP A 315 12.84 -6.20 -20.12
C ASP A 315 13.25 -5.21 -19.01
N ALA A 316 12.28 -4.54 -18.39
CA ALA A 316 12.54 -3.65 -17.25
C ALA A 316 13.14 -4.43 -16.08
N ARG A 317 12.60 -5.63 -15.77
CA ARG A 317 13.12 -6.51 -14.74
C ARG A 317 14.56 -6.94 -15.02
N ALA A 318 14.86 -7.32 -16.26
CA ALA A 318 16.20 -7.67 -16.69
C ALA A 318 17.19 -6.50 -16.56
N LYS A 319 16.79 -5.27 -16.95
CA LYS A 319 17.62 -4.07 -16.78
C LYS A 319 17.92 -3.77 -15.30
N LEU A 320 16.95 -3.93 -14.41
CA LEU A 320 17.14 -3.79 -12.97
C LEU A 320 18.08 -4.87 -12.44
N ALA A 321 17.85 -6.14 -12.81
CA ALA A 321 18.66 -7.27 -12.38
C ALA A 321 20.12 -7.18 -12.85
N ALA A 322 20.38 -6.66 -14.06
CA ALA A 322 21.73 -6.42 -14.59
C ALA A 322 22.52 -5.39 -13.75
N LYS A 323 21.84 -4.59 -12.92
CA LYS A 323 22.44 -3.67 -11.95
C LYS A 323 22.32 -4.18 -10.50
N GLY A 324 22.02 -5.47 -10.30
CA GLY A 324 21.95 -6.09 -8.97
C GLY A 324 20.59 -5.91 -8.26
N ILE A 325 19.56 -5.41 -8.92
CA ILE A 325 18.24 -5.16 -8.34
C ILE A 325 17.27 -6.27 -8.76
N TYR A 326 17.12 -7.28 -7.89
CA TYR A 326 16.23 -8.40 -8.16
C TYR A 326 14.85 -8.20 -7.50
N CYS A 327 13.85 -7.88 -8.30
CA CYS A 327 12.53 -7.49 -7.82
C CYS A 327 11.40 -8.34 -8.43
N GLU A 328 10.22 -8.31 -7.81
CA GLU A 328 9.01 -8.93 -8.34
C GLU A 328 8.49 -8.22 -9.61
N HIS A 329 7.62 -8.87 -10.37
CA HIS A 329 7.11 -8.35 -11.64
C HIS A 329 6.35 -7.03 -11.46
N THR A 330 5.51 -6.90 -10.42
CA THR A 330 4.83 -5.63 -10.10
C THR A 330 5.82 -4.49 -9.85
N THR A 331 6.95 -4.78 -9.23
CA THR A 331 8.02 -3.78 -9.03
C THR A 331 8.70 -3.42 -10.34
N ALA A 332 8.95 -4.40 -11.21
CA ALA A 332 9.51 -4.15 -12.55
C ALA A 332 8.56 -3.30 -13.42
N ALA A 333 7.24 -3.48 -13.26
CA ALA A 333 6.24 -2.66 -13.91
C ALA A 333 6.37 -1.17 -13.56
N ASN A 334 6.83 -0.81 -12.33
CA ASN A 334 7.08 0.59 -11.97
C ASN A 334 8.17 1.21 -12.84
N TYR A 335 9.23 0.46 -13.13
CA TYR A 335 10.30 0.94 -13.99
C TYR A 335 9.89 0.94 -15.46
N ALA A 336 9.12 -0.05 -15.93
CA ALA A 336 8.58 -0.08 -17.28
C ALA A 336 7.65 1.13 -17.54
N ALA A 337 6.75 1.42 -16.61
CA ALA A 337 5.85 2.56 -16.68
C ALA A 337 6.60 3.91 -16.66
N TYR A 338 7.66 4.03 -15.87
CA TYR A 338 8.51 5.22 -15.87
C TYR A 338 9.17 5.42 -17.25
N LEU A 339 9.71 4.36 -17.84
CA LEU A 339 10.29 4.45 -19.18
C LEU A 339 9.25 4.85 -20.21
N HIS A 340 8.06 4.25 -20.17
CA HIS A 340 6.94 4.62 -21.04
C HIS A 340 6.49 6.07 -20.82
N TYR A 341 6.42 6.53 -19.57
CA TYR A 341 6.16 7.94 -19.27
C TYR A 341 7.18 8.89 -19.92
N CYS A 342 8.47 8.52 -19.87
CA CYS A 342 9.53 9.31 -20.52
C CYS A 342 9.42 9.30 -22.06
N GLU A 343 8.90 8.26 -22.67
CA GLU A 343 8.61 8.22 -24.11
C GLU A 343 7.50 9.21 -24.49
N ILE A 344 6.49 9.37 -23.64
CA ILE A 344 5.35 10.26 -23.89
C ILE A 344 5.68 11.73 -23.57
N TYR A 345 6.32 11.98 -22.41
CA TYR A 345 6.49 13.32 -21.85
C TYR A 345 7.92 13.85 -21.89
N GLY A 346 8.87 13.05 -22.38
CA GLY A 346 10.30 13.38 -22.41
C GLY A 346 11.04 13.00 -21.12
N PRO A 347 12.36 13.23 -21.08
CA PRO A 347 13.21 12.89 -19.94
C PRO A 347 12.69 13.52 -18.63
N THR A 348 12.57 12.71 -17.59
CA THR A 348 12.01 13.10 -16.31
C THR A 348 13.06 12.88 -15.22
N PRO A 349 13.95 13.85 -15.00
CA PRO A 349 15.02 13.73 -14.00
C PRO A 349 14.48 13.89 -12.59
N ASP A 350 15.31 13.57 -11.58
CA ASP A 350 14.96 13.66 -10.16
C ASP A 350 13.70 12.83 -9.82
N THR A 351 13.69 11.59 -10.30
CA THR A 351 12.58 10.66 -10.11
C THR A 351 12.91 9.60 -9.06
N LEU A 352 12.01 9.43 -8.09
CA LEU A 352 12.05 8.35 -7.12
C LEU A 352 11.08 7.24 -7.54
N ILE A 353 11.59 6.03 -7.77
CA ILE A 353 10.76 4.87 -8.11
C ILE A 353 10.63 3.95 -6.90
N THR A 354 9.41 3.55 -6.58
CA THR A 354 9.13 2.62 -5.49
C THR A 354 9.49 1.19 -5.87
N MET A 355 10.36 0.55 -5.09
CA MET A 355 10.73 -0.86 -5.22
C MET A 355 9.91 -1.70 -4.24
N CYS A 356 8.75 -2.19 -4.68
CA CYS A 356 7.64 -2.68 -3.87
C CYS A 356 7.87 -4.03 -3.20
N GLY A 357 8.40 -5.01 -3.94
CA GLY A 357 8.54 -6.39 -3.48
C GLY A 357 9.77 -7.06 -4.08
N ALA A 358 10.36 -7.97 -3.32
CA ALA A 358 11.56 -8.72 -3.71
C ALA A 358 11.23 -9.81 -4.74
N GLY A 359 12.16 -10.06 -5.68
CA GLY A 359 11.99 -11.00 -6.78
C GLY A 359 11.76 -12.45 -6.35
N ILE A 360 12.41 -12.88 -5.28
CA ILE A 360 12.28 -14.23 -4.73
C ILE A 360 10.83 -14.61 -4.35
N LYS A 361 9.94 -13.63 -4.23
CA LYS A 361 8.52 -13.86 -3.92
C LYS A 361 7.67 -14.17 -5.14
N SER A 362 8.15 -13.88 -6.36
CA SER A 362 7.40 -14.05 -7.60
C SER A 362 7.96 -15.14 -8.52
N ASP A 363 9.11 -15.71 -8.18
CA ASP A 363 9.71 -16.79 -8.96
C ASP A 363 9.31 -18.13 -8.38
N HIS A 364 8.39 -18.83 -9.07
CA HIS A 364 7.86 -20.12 -8.66
C HIS A 364 7.77 -21.07 -9.84
#